data_2e564a4410bb79eccf554e45cadb7686
#
_entry.id   2e564a4410bb79eccf554e45cadb7686
#
_cell.length_a   1.000
_cell.length_b   1.000
_cell.length_c   1.000
_cell.angle_alpha   90.00
_cell.angle_beta   90.00
_cell.angle_gamma   90.00
#
_symmetry.space_group_name_H-M   'P 1'
#
loop_
_entity.id
_entity.type
_entity.pdbx_description
1 polymer ?
#
loop_
_entity_poly.entity_id
_entity_poly.type
_entity_poly.pdbx_seq_one_letter_code
_entity_poly.pdbx_strand_id
1 'polypeptide(L)'
;MNLDLYSDRAKQAVQSAQSLALARRHQQFAPEHLLKVLLEERDGLARNLITAAGGDAKRAEADVETALSKRAQVSGGSGQLYLDGDTARVFAAAEAASKKAGDAFVTTERLLSALAREGGVAKTVLAAAGAKPDDLDAAILEIRKGK
;
A
#
# COMPACT_ATOMS: atom_id res chain seq x y z
N MET A 1 -13.44 0.98 7.56
CA MET A 1 -12.10 0.50 7.98
C MET A 1 -11.94 0.70 9.49
N ASN A 2 -11.63 -0.35 10.19
CA ASN A 2 -11.40 -0.29 11.64
C ASN A 2 -9.90 -0.39 11.91
N LEU A 3 -9.26 0.74 12.22
CA LEU A 3 -7.82 0.79 12.44
C LEU A 3 -7.36 -0.01 13.67
N ASP A 4 -8.26 -0.35 14.58
CA ASP A 4 -7.91 -1.19 15.73
C ASP A 4 -7.48 -2.60 15.32
N LEU A 5 -7.86 -3.03 14.11
CA LEU A 5 -7.44 -4.31 13.57
C LEU A 5 -6.02 -4.28 12.99
N TYR A 6 -5.39 -3.10 12.95
CA TYR A 6 -4.12 -2.89 12.28
C TYR A 6 -2.99 -2.76 13.30
N SER A 7 -1.79 -3.24 12.93
CA SER A 7 -0.59 -3.03 13.75
C SER A 7 -0.30 -1.53 13.85
N ASP A 8 0.48 -1.12 14.84
CA ASP A 8 0.82 0.30 15.00
C ASP A 8 1.50 0.87 13.75
N ARG A 9 2.39 0.10 13.14
CA ARG A 9 3.05 0.49 11.90
C ARG A 9 2.07 0.64 10.74
N ALA A 10 1.15 -0.29 10.61
CA ALA A 10 0.14 -0.23 9.55
C ALA A 10 -0.80 0.96 9.77
N LYS A 11 -1.20 1.25 11.01
CA LYS A 11 -1.99 2.44 11.32
C LYS A 11 -1.27 3.71 10.90
N GLN A 12 0.03 3.81 11.24
CA GLN A 12 0.83 4.98 10.88
C GLN A 12 0.94 5.15 9.36
N ALA A 13 1.12 4.04 8.64
CA ALA A 13 1.18 4.08 7.18
C ALA A 13 -0.13 4.59 6.58
N VAL A 14 -1.27 4.11 7.07
CA VAL A 14 -2.58 4.55 6.60
C VAL A 14 -2.78 6.04 6.88
N GLN A 15 -2.46 6.48 8.10
CA GLN A 15 -2.59 7.89 8.48
C GLN A 15 -1.68 8.79 7.67
N SER A 16 -0.44 8.36 7.42
CA SER A 16 0.51 9.11 6.58
C SER A 16 0.02 9.19 5.14
N ALA A 17 -0.59 8.12 4.63
CA ALA A 17 -1.13 8.11 3.27
C ALA A 17 -2.31 9.08 3.14
N GLN A 18 -3.17 9.15 4.15
CA GLN A 18 -4.27 10.12 4.18
C GLN A 18 -3.73 11.55 4.20
N SER A 19 -2.71 11.80 5.03
CA SER A 19 -2.06 13.11 5.10
C SER A 19 -1.42 13.50 3.77
N LEU A 20 -0.80 12.54 3.09
CA LEU A 20 -0.20 12.76 1.77
C LEU A 20 -1.27 13.19 0.76
N ALA A 21 -2.41 12.50 0.75
CA ALA A 21 -3.51 12.84 -0.16
C ALA A 21 -3.99 14.27 0.07
N LEU A 22 -4.18 14.65 1.34
CA LEU A 22 -4.61 16.00 1.70
C LEU A 22 -3.55 17.05 1.34
N ALA A 23 -2.27 16.76 1.62
CA ALA A 23 -1.18 17.69 1.32
C ALA A 23 -1.05 17.95 -0.18
N ARG A 24 -1.34 16.96 -1.00
CA ARG A 24 -1.33 17.11 -2.46
C ARG A 24 -2.66 17.63 -3.02
N ARG A 25 -3.60 17.90 -2.15
CA ARG A 25 -4.94 18.40 -2.52
C ARG A 25 -5.69 17.43 -3.43
N HIS A 26 -5.51 16.14 -3.17
CA HIS A 26 -6.30 15.10 -3.79
C HIS A 26 -7.58 14.90 -2.98
N GLN A 27 -8.68 14.65 -3.67
CA GLN A 27 -9.99 14.52 -3.03
C GLN A 27 -10.27 13.10 -2.57
N GLN A 28 -9.55 12.14 -3.09
CA GLN A 28 -9.75 10.73 -2.77
C GLN A 28 -8.50 10.12 -2.17
N PHE A 29 -8.69 9.25 -1.18
CA PHE A 29 -7.65 8.40 -0.64
C PHE A 29 -7.55 7.17 -1.55
N ALA A 30 -6.53 7.13 -2.38
CA ALA A 30 -6.32 6.11 -3.40
C ALA A 30 -5.21 5.15 -3.00
N PRO A 31 -5.15 3.94 -3.60
CA PRO A 31 -4.09 2.97 -3.28
C PRO A 31 -2.68 3.50 -3.52
N GLU A 32 -2.47 4.35 -4.51
CA GLU A 32 -1.14 4.89 -4.80
C GLU A 32 -0.60 5.78 -3.67
N HIS A 33 -1.47 6.42 -2.89
CA HIS A 33 -1.02 7.13 -1.69
C HIS A 33 -0.40 6.18 -0.67
N LEU A 34 -1.07 5.05 -0.45
CA LEU A 34 -0.58 4.04 0.50
C LEU A 34 0.72 3.41 -0.01
N LEU A 35 0.78 3.06 -1.29
CA LEU A 35 2.00 2.48 -1.87
C LEU A 35 3.19 3.43 -1.74
N LYS A 36 2.97 4.72 -2.02
CA LYS A 36 4.03 5.74 -1.89
C LYS A 36 4.59 5.76 -0.47
N VAL A 37 3.72 5.78 0.53
CA VAL A 37 4.14 5.80 1.94
C VAL A 37 4.91 4.53 2.30
N LEU A 38 4.43 3.36 1.89
CA LEU A 38 5.12 2.10 2.18
C LEU A 38 6.51 2.06 1.57
N LEU A 39 6.68 2.60 0.36
CA LEU A 39 7.97 2.64 -0.32
C LEU A 39 8.94 3.62 0.36
N GLU A 40 8.44 4.60 1.10
CA GLU A 40 9.27 5.60 1.77
C GLU A 40 9.60 5.25 3.22
N GLU A 41 9.08 4.14 3.75
CA GLU A 41 9.36 3.76 5.13
C GLU A 41 10.84 3.47 5.35
N ARG A 42 11.36 3.94 6.49
CA ARG A 42 12.79 3.86 6.81
C ARG A 42 13.29 2.43 6.97
N ASP A 43 12.45 1.52 7.47
CA ASP A 43 12.85 0.13 7.64
C ASP A 43 13.07 -0.59 6.29
N GLY A 44 12.57 -0.02 5.21
CA GLY A 44 12.73 -0.57 3.88
C GLY A 44 12.00 -1.88 3.64
N LEU A 45 11.04 -2.24 4.49
CA LEU A 45 10.37 -3.54 4.39
C LEU A 45 9.69 -3.74 3.03
N ALA A 46 8.91 -2.75 2.57
CA ALA A 46 8.22 -2.86 1.29
C ALA A 46 9.20 -2.99 0.13
N ARG A 47 10.27 -2.20 0.13
CA ARG A 47 11.32 -2.28 -0.90
C ARG A 47 12.00 -3.64 -0.90
N ASN A 48 12.32 -4.15 0.28
CA ASN A 48 12.99 -5.44 0.42
C ASN A 48 12.09 -6.57 -0.08
N LEU A 49 10.80 -6.51 0.21
CA LEU A 49 9.83 -7.50 -0.26
C LEU A 49 9.70 -7.46 -1.79
N ILE A 50 9.64 -6.27 -2.37
CA ILE A 50 9.58 -6.12 -3.83
C ILE A 50 10.81 -6.72 -4.47
N THR A 51 12.01 -6.44 -3.92
CA THR A 51 13.26 -6.98 -4.42
C THR A 51 13.29 -8.51 -4.28
N ALA A 52 12.88 -9.03 -3.13
CA ALA A 52 12.83 -10.47 -2.89
C ALA A 52 11.83 -11.17 -3.82
N ALA A 53 10.78 -10.48 -4.22
CA ALA A 53 9.80 -11.00 -5.18
C ALA A 53 10.26 -10.94 -6.64
N GLY A 54 11.48 -10.43 -6.87
CA GLY A 54 12.02 -10.30 -8.22
C GLY A 54 11.72 -8.98 -8.90
N GLY A 55 11.18 -8.01 -8.16
CA GLY A 55 10.80 -6.71 -8.70
C GLY A 55 11.86 -5.64 -8.54
N ASP A 56 11.57 -4.48 -9.10
CA ASP A 56 12.42 -3.29 -9.08
C ASP A 56 11.75 -2.20 -8.24
N ALA A 57 12.22 -2.05 -7.00
CA ALA A 57 11.64 -1.07 -6.07
C ALA A 57 11.82 0.37 -6.54
N LYS A 58 12.93 0.69 -7.18
CA LYS A 58 13.17 2.04 -7.72
C LYS A 58 12.18 2.38 -8.81
N ARG A 59 11.87 1.43 -9.67
CA ARG A 59 10.88 1.60 -10.71
C ARG A 59 9.50 1.84 -10.10
N ALA A 60 9.13 1.06 -9.08
CA ALA A 60 7.87 1.24 -8.38
C ALA A 60 7.76 2.64 -7.78
N GLU A 61 8.84 3.14 -7.16
CA GLU A 61 8.87 4.49 -6.59
C GLU A 61 8.66 5.56 -7.66
N ALA A 62 9.36 5.45 -8.78
CA ALA A 62 9.23 6.41 -9.87
C ALA A 62 7.83 6.39 -10.47
N ASP A 63 7.29 5.20 -10.69
CA ASP A 63 5.98 5.06 -11.33
C ASP A 63 4.83 5.50 -10.42
N VAL A 64 4.92 5.23 -9.11
CA VAL A 64 3.89 5.69 -8.16
C VAL A 64 3.91 7.22 -8.05
N GLU A 65 5.09 7.83 -8.07
CA GLU A 65 5.20 9.29 -8.05
C GLU A 65 4.58 9.90 -9.32
N THR A 66 4.86 9.30 -10.47
CA THR A 66 4.25 9.72 -11.73
C THR A 66 2.73 9.63 -11.66
N ALA A 67 2.21 8.53 -11.13
CA ALA A 67 0.75 8.34 -10.99
C ALA A 67 0.14 9.41 -10.08
N LEU A 68 0.80 9.72 -8.97
CA LEU A 68 0.32 10.75 -8.03
C LEU A 68 0.35 12.14 -8.67
N SER A 69 1.38 12.43 -9.46
CA SER A 69 1.51 13.72 -10.13
C SER A 69 0.42 13.95 -11.20
N LYS A 70 -0.15 12.87 -11.71
CA LYS A 70 -1.22 12.95 -12.73
C LYS A 70 -2.61 13.11 -12.13
N ARG A 71 -2.76 12.92 -10.82
CA ARG A 71 -4.09 13.05 -10.20
C ARG A 71 -4.52 14.50 -10.17
N ALA A 72 -5.80 14.74 -10.39
CA ALA A 72 -6.38 16.08 -10.34
C ALA A 72 -6.28 16.64 -8.93
N GLN A 73 -5.84 17.89 -8.82
CA GLN A 73 -5.85 18.63 -7.57
C GLN A 73 -7.13 19.43 -7.45
N VAL A 74 -7.67 19.50 -6.23
CA VAL A 74 -8.87 20.25 -5.95
C VAL A 74 -8.49 21.54 -5.22
N SER A 75 -8.92 22.69 -5.74
CA SER A 75 -8.71 23.97 -5.09
C SER A 75 -10.00 24.39 -4.38
N GLY A 76 -9.87 24.94 -3.16
CA GLY A 76 -11.01 25.42 -2.40
C GLY A 76 -11.92 24.31 -1.89
N GLY A 77 -11.43 23.09 -1.76
CA GLY A 77 -12.21 21.98 -1.25
C GLY A 77 -12.51 22.11 0.23
N SER A 78 -13.45 21.32 0.71
CA SER A 78 -13.87 21.26 2.11
C SER A 78 -12.82 20.65 3.05
N GLY A 79 -11.72 20.16 2.52
CA GLY A 79 -10.73 19.39 3.29
C GLY A 79 -11.17 17.97 3.54
N GLN A 80 -12.30 17.56 2.99
CA GLN A 80 -12.83 16.21 3.16
C GLN A 80 -12.18 15.25 2.16
N LEU A 81 -11.74 14.09 2.68
CA LEU A 81 -11.10 13.07 1.88
C LEU A 81 -12.06 11.88 1.76
N TYR A 82 -12.31 11.44 0.55
CA TYR A 82 -13.20 10.30 0.27
C TYR A 82 -12.37 9.04 0.03
N LEU A 83 -12.86 7.92 0.52
CA LEU A 83 -12.21 6.63 0.32
C LEU A 83 -12.52 6.14 -1.11
N ASP A 84 -11.46 5.93 -1.90
CA ASP A 84 -11.59 5.33 -3.22
C ASP A 84 -12.04 3.86 -3.10
N GLY A 85 -12.86 3.41 -4.04
CA GLY A 85 -13.35 2.02 -4.06
C GLY A 85 -12.23 0.98 -4.10
N ASP A 86 -11.17 1.25 -4.87
CA ASP A 86 -10.01 0.35 -4.93
C ASP A 86 -9.30 0.27 -3.58
N THR A 87 -9.21 1.40 -2.87
CA THR A 87 -8.61 1.44 -1.53
C THR A 87 -9.43 0.61 -0.55
N ALA A 88 -10.76 0.72 -0.63
CA ALA A 88 -11.65 -0.10 0.21
C ALA A 88 -11.41 -1.60 -0.03
N ARG A 89 -11.22 -1.99 -1.29
CA ARG A 89 -10.94 -3.38 -1.63
C ARG A 89 -9.57 -3.84 -1.11
N VAL A 90 -8.56 -2.96 -1.13
CA VAL A 90 -7.25 -3.25 -0.55
C VAL A 90 -7.38 -3.58 0.93
N PHE A 91 -8.09 -2.74 1.69
CA PHE A 91 -8.27 -2.99 3.13
C PHE A 91 -9.03 -4.28 3.38
N ALA A 92 -10.11 -4.54 2.63
CA ALA A 92 -10.87 -5.78 2.78
C ALA A 92 -10.01 -7.01 2.49
N ALA A 93 -9.19 -6.95 1.43
CA ALA A 93 -8.30 -8.06 1.06
C ALA A 93 -7.22 -8.29 2.13
N ALA A 94 -6.62 -7.20 2.65
CA ALA A 94 -5.60 -7.30 3.69
C ALA A 94 -6.17 -7.90 4.98
N GLU A 95 -7.36 -7.49 5.37
CA GLU A 95 -8.03 -8.01 6.56
C GLU A 95 -8.38 -9.50 6.40
N ALA A 96 -8.89 -9.89 5.24
CA ALA A 96 -9.20 -11.29 4.96
C ALA A 96 -7.95 -12.17 4.96
N ALA A 97 -6.86 -11.69 4.34
CA ALA A 97 -5.60 -12.43 4.30
C ALA A 97 -4.99 -12.60 5.69
N SER A 98 -5.06 -11.55 6.51
CA SER A 98 -4.55 -11.58 7.89
C SER A 98 -5.34 -12.58 8.73
N LYS A 99 -6.65 -12.58 8.61
CA LYS A 99 -7.51 -13.52 9.34
C LYS A 99 -7.23 -14.96 8.91
N LYS A 100 -7.10 -15.20 7.62
CA LYS A 100 -6.81 -16.52 7.08
C LYS A 100 -5.46 -17.06 7.57
N ALA A 101 -4.47 -16.16 7.69
CA ALA A 101 -3.13 -16.51 8.16
C ALA A 101 -3.04 -16.66 9.68
N GLY A 102 -4.10 -16.31 10.42
CA GLY A 102 -4.10 -16.34 11.88
C GLY A 102 -3.34 -15.18 12.52
N ASP A 103 -3.15 -14.10 11.78
CA ASP A 103 -2.45 -12.91 12.27
C ASP A 103 -3.32 -12.17 13.29
N ALA A 104 -2.69 -11.67 14.37
CA ALA A 104 -3.40 -10.88 15.37
C ALA A 104 -3.81 -9.51 14.82
N PHE A 105 -3.01 -8.95 13.90
CA PHE A 105 -3.22 -7.62 13.33
C PHE A 105 -2.90 -7.62 11.85
N VAL A 106 -3.50 -6.69 11.12
CA VAL A 106 -3.12 -6.41 9.72
C VAL A 106 -1.79 -5.66 9.75
N THR A 107 -0.79 -6.20 9.07
CA THR A 107 0.56 -5.63 9.02
C THR A 107 0.81 -4.90 7.70
N THR A 108 1.90 -4.12 7.63
CA THR A 108 2.27 -3.40 6.43
C THR A 108 2.55 -4.34 5.25
N GLU A 109 3.14 -5.50 5.51
CA GLU A 109 3.38 -6.48 4.43
C GLU A 109 2.08 -7.03 3.85
N ARG A 110 1.05 -7.21 4.68
CA ARG A 110 -0.28 -7.61 4.17
C ARG A 110 -0.92 -6.52 3.33
N LEU A 111 -0.71 -5.27 3.70
CA LEU A 111 -1.17 -4.14 2.89
C LEU A 111 -0.46 -4.11 1.53
N LEU A 112 0.84 -4.36 1.50
CA LEU A 112 1.58 -4.40 0.24
C LEU A 112 1.06 -5.52 -0.67
N SER A 113 0.86 -6.72 -0.14
CA SER A 113 0.30 -7.84 -0.90
C SER A 113 -1.09 -7.50 -1.44
N ALA A 114 -1.94 -6.89 -0.61
CA ALA A 114 -3.29 -6.49 -1.01
C ALA A 114 -3.26 -5.41 -2.12
N LEU A 115 -2.31 -4.47 -2.04
CA LEU A 115 -2.11 -3.47 -3.10
C LEU A 115 -1.79 -4.14 -4.43
N ALA A 116 -0.95 -5.17 -4.41
CA ALA A 116 -0.58 -5.90 -5.63
C ALA A 116 -1.75 -6.69 -6.21
N ARG A 117 -2.73 -7.08 -5.40
CA ARG A 117 -3.88 -7.86 -5.84
C ARG A 117 -5.07 -7.01 -6.25
N GLU A 118 -5.38 -5.95 -5.47
CA GLU A 118 -6.62 -5.20 -5.58
C GLU A 118 -6.43 -3.70 -5.76
N GLY A 119 -5.21 -3.24 -5.83
CA GLY A 119 -4.87 -1.83 -5.67
C GLY A 119 -5.01 -0.93 -6.90
N GLY A 120 -5.76 -1.31 -7.92
CA GLY A 120 -5.97 -0.42 -9.08
C GLY A 120 -4.65 0.08 -9.68
N VAL A 121 -4.41 1.37 -9.60
CA VAL A 121 -3.16 1.98 -10.11
C VAL A 121 -1.93 1.41 -9.42
N ALA A 122 -1.98 1.20 -8.10
CA ALA A 122 -0.87 0.61 -7.35
C ALA A 122 -0.59 -0.83 -7.82
N LYS A 123 -1.63 -1.60 -8.13
CA LYS A 123 -1.48 -2.93 -8.71
C LYS A 123 -0.73 -2.87 -10.03
N THR A 124 -1.10 -1.93 -10.90
CA THR A 124 -0.45 -1.74 -12.20
C THR A 124 1.02 -1.36 -12.03
N VAL A 125 1.32 -0.46 -11.09
CA VAL A 125 2.70 -0.05 -10.77
C VAL A 125 3.54 -1.24 -10.31
N LEU A 126 3.02 -2.03 -9.38
CA LEU A 126 3.74 -3.20 -8.85
C LEU A 126 3.93 -4.27 -9.92
N ALA A 127 2.93 -4.52 -10.73
CA ALA A 127 3.04 -5.48 -11.84
C ALA A 127 4.10 -5.05 -12.86
N ALA A 128 4.13 -3.77 -13.21
CA ALA A 128 5.12 -3.23 -14.14
C ALA A 128 6.54 -3.28 -13.56
N ALA A 129 6.66 -3.18 -12.23
CA ALA A 129 7.95 -3.31 -11.54
C ALA A 129 8.37 -4.77 -11.35
N GLY A 130 7.55 -5.74 -11.73
CA GLY A 130 7.86 -7.16 -11.60
C GLY A 130 7.54 -7.77 -10.25
N ALA A 131 6.79 -7.06 -9.40
CA ALA A 131 6.39 -7.54 -8.08
C ALA A 131 5.01 -8.19 -8.16
N LYS A 132 4.99 -9.47 -8.48
CA LYS A 132 3.73 -10.23 -8.60
C LYS A 132 3.18 -10.60 -7.23
N PRO A 133 1.84 -10.63 -7.06
CA PRO A 133 1.24 -10.94 -5.76
C PRO A 133 1.72 -12.24 -5.13
N ASP A 134 1.77 -13.32 -5.90
CA ASP A 134 2.19 -14.63 -5.36
C ASP A 134 3.66 -14.60 -4.93
N ASP A 135 4.52 -13.90 -5.67
CA ASP A 135 5.92 -13.77 -5.32
C ASP A 135 6.11 -12.91 -4.07
N LEU A 136 5.28 -11.87 -3.91
CA LEU A 136 5.27 -11.07 -2.68
C LEU A 136 4.84 -11.93 -1.49
N ASP A 137 3.81 -12.75 -1.65
CA ASP A 137 3.35 -13.63 -0.58
C ASP A 137 4.42 -14.65 -0.20
N ALA A 138 5.16 -15.18 -1.18
CA ALA A 138 6.27 -16.09 -0.91
C ALA A 138 7.40 -15.37 -0.14
N ALA A 139 7.70 -14.13 -0.52
CA ALA A 139 8.71 -13.32 0.18
C ALA A 139 8.28 -13.01 1.62
N ILE A 140 7.01 -12.70 1.85
CA ILE A 140 6.46 -12.50 3.19
C ILE A 140 6.64 -13.75 4.05
N LEU A 141 6.30 -14.90 3.48
CA LEU A 141 6.43 -16.18 4.19
C LEU A 141 7.88 -16.43 4.60
N GLU A 142 8.84 -16.15 3.71
CA GLU A 142 10.26 -16.33 4.00
C GLU A 142 10.76 -15.46 5.14
N ILE A 143 10.40 -14.16 5.17
CA ILE A 143 10.82 -13.32 6.29
C ILE A 143 10.18 -13.76 7.61
N ARG A 144 8.97 -14.28 7.58
CA ARG A 144 8.30 -14.78 8.79
C ARG A 144 8.94 -16.04 9.34
N LYS A 145 9.49 -16.88 8.47
CA LYS A 145 10.23 -18.09 8.87
C LYS A 145 11.54 -17.77 9.56
N GLY A 146 12.16 -16.65 9.21
CA GLY A 146 13.44 -16.24 9.79
C GLY A 146 13.35 -15.72 11.21
N LYS A 147 12.16 -15.70 11.77
CA LYS A 147 11.93 -15.22 13.15
C LYS A 147 11.74 -16.42 14.12
#